data_681312458870d6eacaf2efa312ab22f8
#
_entry.id   681312458870d6eacaf2efa312ab22f8
#
_cell.length_a   1.000
_cell.length_b   1.000
_cell.length_c   1.000
_cell.angle_alpha   90.00
_cell.angle_beta   90.00
_cell.angle_gamma   90.00
#
_symmetry.space_group_name_H-M   'P 1'
#
loop_
_entity.id
_entity.type
_entity.pdbx_description
1 polymer ?
#
loop_
_entity_poly.entity_id
_entity_poly.type
_entity_poly.pdbx_seq_one_letter_code
_entity_poly.pdbx_strand_id
1 'polypeptide(L)'
;MDLKKDNDLKFTKEVKESKPIKEKERNDYSFINLFSNILIVFVKFFIACFTFPFLVTLIIFFIGLIIILYFAFNGLTYIGLILISLSIIFLNILTIEFLFDLLFSKKIPFKRMLITLIASLSIFGIGSGLFSIEISKLSYINSISPKFKTTKSEFNVKMQDNLLIDTNTHYEYVIDNTLDNIKIEVETYPDFVASHTKENAYVYRIILHQYGVNAKNIFDDLVDNLKHNKVYNYNFIDNSIIKIYANEKNINILKNNIEKEYENIKNQTDIIDDINEKYDEIIDKYNELLDNYNTLKEENNSLKEENKKLNDKINIITKTVE
;
A
#
# COMPACT_ATOMS: atom_id res chain seq x y z
N MET A 1 -105.32 -10.87 13.19
CA MET A 1 -105.99 -11.48 12.03
C MET A 1 -104.89 -12.30 11.36
N ASP A 2 -104.69 -13.54 11.76
CA ASP A 2 -105.17 -14.76 11.11
C ASP A 2 -104.45 -15.02 9.77
N LEU A 3 -103.87 -16.09 9.50
CA LEU A 3 -103.96 -17.52 9.71
C LEU A 3 -102.89 -18.20 8.85
N LYS A 4 -102.20 -19.15 9.37
CA LYS A 4 -102.18 -20.56 9.00
C LYS A 4 -101.51 -20.88 7.66
N LYS A 5 -100.70 -21.83 7.59
CA LYS A 5 -100.51 -23.28 7.84
C LYS A 5 -99.65 -23.83 6.70
N ASP A 6 -98.73 -24.56 7.03
CA ASP A 6 -98.54 -26.03 6.97
C ASP A 6 -97.94 -26.60 5.66
N ASN A 7 -96.97 -27.41 5.94
CA ASN A 7 -96.72 -28.79 5.49
C ASN A 7 -95.44 -29.05 4.65
N ASP A 8 -94.56 -29.70 5.37
CA ASP A 8 -93.86 -30.92 5.08
C ASP A 8 -93.60 -31.36 3.63
N LEU A 9 -92.33 -31.65 3.35
CA LEU A 9 -92.00 -32.99 2.85
C LEU A 9 -90.47 -33.16 2.84
N LYS A 10 -90.01 -34.14 3.62
CA LYS A 10 -88.70 -34.74 3.62
C LYS A 10 -88.31 -35.28 2.27
N PHE A 11 -87.13 -35.00 1.78
CA PHE A 11 -86.36 -35.93 0.96
C PHE A 11 -84.90 -35.94 1.37
N THR A 12 -84.48 -36.95 2.07
CA THR A 12 -83.16 -37.44 2.29
C THR A 12 -82.54 -37.85 0.97
N LYS A 13 -81.38 -37.25 0.65
CA LYS A 13 -80.40 -37.87 -0.24
C LYS A 13 -79.01 -37.67 0.34
N GLU A 14 -78.49 -38.77 0.87
CA GLU A 14 -77.02 -38.90 1.18
C GLU A 14 -76.22 -38.62 -0.09
N VAL A 15 -75.47 -37.60 -0.07
CA VAL A 15 -74.35 -37.43 -0.99
C VAL A 15 -73.07 -37.70 -0.18
N LYS A 16 -72.40 -38.79 -0.47
CA LYS A 16 -71.03 -39.10 0.01
C LYS A 16 -70.14 -37.97 -0.39
N GLU A 17 -69.67 -37.21 0.60
CA GLU A 17 -68.54 -36.30 0.48
C GLU A 17 -67.26 -37.09 0.18
N SER A 18 -66.72 -36.94 -1.02
CA SER A 18 -65.39 -37.33 -1.39
C SER A 18 -64.44 -36.36 -0.68
N LYS A 19 -63.60 -36.88 0.20
CA LYS A 19 -62.49 -36.13 0.87
C LYS A 19 -61.60 -35.46 -0.18
N PRO A 20 -61.32 -34.14 -0.09
CA PRO A 20 -60.35 -33.54 -0.97
C PRO A 20 -58.96 -33.98 -0.54
N ILE A 21 -58.17 -34.38 -1.50
CA ILE A 21 -56.73 -34.66 -1.41
C ILE A 21 -56.00 -33.34 -1.05
N LYS A 22 -55.73 -33.14 0.22
CA LYS A 22 -55.01 -31.96 0.76
C LYS A 22 -53.65 -32.31 1.38
N GLU A 23 -52.94 -33.32 0.92
CA GLU A 23 -51.68 -33.71 1.56
C GLU A 23 -50.42 -33.40 0.78
N LYS A 24 -50.50 -32.89 -0.46
CA LYS A 24 -49.28 -32.64 -1.27
C LYS A 24 -48.83 -31.18 -1.29
N GLU A 25 -49.69 -30.22 -1.00
CA GLU A 25 -49.29 -28.79 -0.97
C GLU A 25 -48.64 -28.36 0.33
N ARG A 26 -48.79 -29.07 1.45
CA ARG A 26 -48.28 -28.67 2.76
C ARG A 26 -46.77 -28.84 2.88
N ASN A 27 -46.15 -29.75 2.17
CA ASN A 27 -44.70 -30.00 2.27
C ASN A 27 -43.90 -29.02 1.43
N ASP A 28 -44.41 -28.53 0.29
CA ASP A 28 -43.68 -27.59 -0.56
C ASP A 28 -43.61 -26.19 0.08
N TYR A 29 -44.69 -25.73 0.73
CA TYR A 29 -44.69 -24.47 1.49
C TYR A 29 -43.75 -24.51 2.72
N SER A 30 -43.62 -25.67 3.36
CA SER A 30 -42.72 -25.83 4.50
C SER A 30 -41.25 -25.77 4.08
N PHE A 31 -40.90 -26.37 2.93
CA PHE A 31 -39.52 -26.31 2.41
C PHE A 31 -39.16 -24.93 1.91
N ILE A 32 -40.04 -24.24 1.20
CA ILE A 32 -39.84 -22.86 0.74
C ILE A 32 -39.65 -21.90 1.94
N ASN A 33 -40.45 -22.06 2.98
CA ASN A 33 -40.33 -21.27 4.21
C ASN A 33 -39.01 -21.55 4.95
N LEU A 34 -38.56 -22.80 5.01
CA LEU A 34 -37.29 -23.19 5.61
C LEU A 34 -36.11 -22.56 4.83
N PHE A 35 -36.11 -22.68 3.51
CA PHE A 35 -35.09 -22.11 2.63
C PHE A 35 -35.07 -20.57 2.71
N SER A 36 -36.24 -19.93 2.71
CA SER A 36 -36.37 -18.48 2.89
C SER A 36 -35.77 -18.01 4.23
N ASN A 37 -36.04 -18.71 5.33
CA ASN A 37 -35.49 -18.40 6.63
C ASN A 37 -33.95 -18.55 6.70
N ILE A 38 -33.43 -19.61 6.09
CA ILE A 38 -31.97 -19.81 5.99
C ILE A 38 -31.34 -18.67 5.17
N LEU A 39 -31.93 -18.29 4.06
CA LEU A 39 -31.45 -17.20 3.21
C LEU A 39 -31.44 -15.85 3.97
N ILE A 40 -32.51 -15.58 4.74
CA ILE A 40 -32.61 -14.36 5.56
C ILE A 40 -31.50 -14.33 6.62
N VAL A 41 -31.24 -15.46 7.31
CA VAL A 41 -30.16 -15.55 8.29
C VAL A 41 -28.80 -15.33 7.65
N PHE A 42 -28.58 -15.92 6.47
CA PHE A 42 -27.34 -15.74 5.72
C PHE A 42 -27.12 -14.28 5.29
N VAL A 43 -28.14 -13.61 4.76
CA VAL A 43 -28.10 -12.18 4.40
C VAL A 43 -27.82 -11.32 5.63
N LYS A 44 -28.48 -11.59 6.76
CA LYS A 44 -28.23 -10.87 8.02
C LYS A 44 -26.81 -11.06 8.52
N PHE A 45 -26.25 -12.25 8.39
CA PHE A 45 -24.85 -12.52 8.73
C PHE A 45 -23.89 -11.69 7.87
N PHE A 46 -24.11 -11.62 6.54
CA PHE A 46 -23.32 -10.77 5.67
C PHE A 46 -23.40 -9.30 6.06
N ILE A 47 -24.61 -8.77 6.32
CA ILE A 47 -24.78 -7.38 6.76
C ILE A 47 -24.01 -7.11 8.05
N ALA A 48 -24.04 -8.04 9.01
CA ALA A 48 -23.29 -7.93 10.27
C ALA A 48 -21.78 -7.88 10.01
N CYS A 49 -21.25 -8.76 9.13
CA CYS A 49 -19.86 -8.75 8.73
C CYS A 49 -19.44 -7.42 8.05
N PHE A 50 -20.32 -6.87 7.20
CA PHE A 50 -20.07 -5.56 6.57
C PHE A 50 -20.13 -4.39 7.56
N THR A 51 -20.90 -4.50 8.64
CA THR A 51 -21.01 -3.43 9.64
C THR A 51 -19.74 -3.26 10.46
N PHE A 52 -18.99 -4.36 10.70
CA PHE A 52 -17.79 -4.34 11.53
C PHE A 52 -16.69 -3.39 11.04
N PRO A 53 -16.29 -3.36 9.75
CA PRO A 53 -15.30 -2.41 9.23
C PRO A 53 -15.70 -0.94 9.46
N PHE A 54 -16.99 -0.61 9.33
CA PHE A 54 -17.46 0.76 9.57
C PHE A 54 -17.38 1.15 11.05
N LEU A 55 -17.60 0.23 11.97
CA LEU A 55 -17.38 0.48 13.40
C LEU A 55 -15.91 0.75 13.72
N VAL A 56 -14.99 -0.05 13.12
CA VAL A 56 -13.55 0.17 13.28
C VAL A 56 -13.14 1.53 12.71
N THR A 57 -13.61 1.85 11.50
CA THR A 57 -13.34 3.14 10.83
C THR A 57 -13.86 4.32 11.65
N LEU A 58 -15.05 4.19 12.24
CA LEU A 58 -15.62 5.22 13.12
C LEU A 58 -14.72 5.50 14.31
N ILE A 59 -14.19 4.46 14.97
CA ILE A 59 -13.28 4.62 16.12
C ILE A 59 -11.99 5.33 15.67
N ILE A 60 -11.40 4.94 14.53
CA ILE A 60 -10.18 5.55 14.01
C ILE A 60 -10.40 7.04 13.73
N PHE A 61 -11.50 7.42 13.07
CA PHE A 61 -11.79 8.82 12.79
C PHE A 61 -12.11 9.63 14.05
N PHE A 62 -12.71 9.00 15.05
CA PHE A 62 -12.95 9.64 16.34
C PHE A 62 -11.63 9.96 17.08
N ILE A 63 -10.70 9.00 17.10
CA ILE A 63 -9.35 9.21 17.65
C ILE A 63 -8.62 10.30 16.83
N GLY A 64 -8.70 10.24 15.50
CA GLY A 64 -8.13 11.26 14.62
C GLY A 64 -8.68 12.66 14.93
N LEU A 65 -10.00 12.80 15.11
CA LEU A 65 -10.61 14.07 15.47
C LEU A 65 -10.11 14.60 16.83
N ILE A 66 -9.96 13.74 17.84
CA ILE A 66 -9.42 14.11 19.14
C ILE A 66 -7.99 14.66 18.99
N ILE A 67 -7.15 14.02 18.18
CA ILE A 67 -5.79 14.47 17.89
C ILE A 67 -5.81 15.83 17.19
N ILE A 68 -6.64 16.01 16.18
CA ILE A 68 -6.78 17.29 15.45
C ILE A 68 -7.23 18.40 16.41
N LEU A 69 -8.20 18.13 17.28
CA LEU A 69 -8.66 19.08 18.27
C LEU A 69 -7.56 19.42 19.30
N TYR A 70 -6.78 18.43 19.74
CA TYR A 70 -5.62 18.68 20.61
C TYR A 70 -4.64 19.66 19.95
N PHE A 71 -4.32 19.49 18.66
CA PHE A 71 -3.48 20.45 17.94
C PHE A 71 -4.12 21.81 17.78
N ALA A 72 -5.44 21.86 17.54
CA ALA A 72 -6.17 23.12 17.42
C ALA A 72 -6.09 23.93 18.75
N PHE A 73 -6.23 23.27 19.91
CA PHE A 73 -6.04 23.90 21.21
C PHE A 73 -4.61 24.36 21.46
N ASN A 74 -3.63 23.73 20.83
CA ASN A 74 -2.22 24.13 20.88
C ASN A 74 -1.83 25.18 19.79
N GLY A 75 -2.83 25.78 19.13
CA GLY A 75 -2.63 26.90 18.21
C GLY A 75 -2.41 26.49 16.73
N LEU A 76 -2.55 25.21 16.40
CA LEU A 76 -2.51 24.72 15.02
C LEU A 76 -3.94 24.45 14.53
N THR A 77 -4.62 25.49 14.07
CA THR A 77 -6.04 25.42 13.76
C THR A 77 -6.26 25.24 12.26
N TYR A 78 -6.53 24.02 11.83
CA TYR A 78 -7.00 23.71 10.48
C TYR A 78 -8.51 23.40 10.54
N ILE A 79 -9.33 24.45 10.36
CA ILE A 79 -10.80 24.37 10.46
C ILE A 79 -11.34 23.43 9.37
N GLY A 80 -10.76 23.49 8.16
CA GLY A 80 -11.13 22.62 7.06
C GLY A 80 -10.98 21.14 7.42
N LEU A 81 -9.87 20.77 8.06
CA LEU A 81 -9.59 19.38 8.46
C LEU A 81 -10.56 18.90 9.55
N ILE A 82 -10.92 19.76 10.51
CA ILE A 82 -11.93 19.47 11.54
C ILE A 82 -13.28 19.16 10.89
N LEU A 83 -13.72 20.01 9.94
CA LEU A 83 -14.99 19.82 9.24
C LEU A 83 -15.01 18.55 8.39
N ILE A 84 -13.92 18.25 7.68
CA ILE A 84 -13.78 17.00 6.92
C ILE A 84 -13.92 15.80 7.85
N SER A 85 -13.16 15.78 8.97
CA SER A 85 -13.20 14.68 9.92
C SER A 85 -14.59 14.49 10.53
N LEU A 86 -15.26 15.57 10.89
CA LEU A 86 -16.62 15.55 11.43
C LEU A 86 -17.63 15.00 10.38
N SER A 87 -17.51 15.44 9.13
CA SER A 87 -18.36 14.95 8.05
C SER A 87 -18.19 13.45 7.82
N ILE A 88 -16.95 12.95 7.81
CA ILE A 88 -16.68 11.52 7.65
C ILE A 88 -17.27 10.71 8.82
N ILE A 89 -17.17 11.22 10.05
CA ILE A 89 -17.81 10.59 11.22
C ILE A 89 -19.32 10.52 11.02
N PHE A 90 -19.98 11.60 10.59
CA PHE A 90 -21.42 11.59 10.34
C PHE A 90 -21.81 10.60 9.22
N LEU A 91 -21.04 10.52 8.14
CA LEU A 91 -21.27 9.54 7.08
C LEU A 91 -21.13 8.10 7.56
N ASN A 92 -20.13 7.81 8.40
CA ASN A 92 -19.96 6.49 9.02
C ASN A 92 -21.13 6.14 9.93
N ILE A 93 -21.57 7.05 10.78
CA ILE A 93 -22.74 6.86 11.67
C ILE A 93 -23.98 6.57 10.84
N LEU A 94 -24.22 7.34 9.77
CA LEU A 94 -25.33 7.14 8.85
C LEU A 94 -25.31 5.75 8.20
N THR A 95 -24.14 5.32 7.74
CA THR A 95 -23.94 4.00 7.12
C THR A 95 -24.20 2.88 8.13
N ILE A 96 -23.69 3.02 9.34
CA ILE A 96 -23.91 2.06 10.43
C ILE A 96 -25.39 1.99 10.79
N GLU A 97 -26.08 3.14 10.94
CA GLU A 97 -27.53 3.20 11.19
C GLU A 97 -28.31 2.47 10.08
N PHE A 98 -27.97 2.72 8.82
CA PHE A 98 -28.59 2.04 7.68
C PHE A 98 -28.40 0.52 7.73
N LEU A 99 -27.18 0.05 8.00
CA LEU A 99 -26.87 -1.38 8.10
C LEU A 99 -27.58 -2.04 9.27
N PHE A 100 -27.68 -1.36 10.41
CA PHE A 100 -28.46 -1.84 11.57
C PHE A 100 -29.97 -1.92 11.27
N ASP A 101 -30.54 -0.93 10.60
CA ASP A 101 -31.95 -0.96 10.22
C ASP A 101 -32.24 -2.11 9.27
N LEU A 102 -31.33 -2.42 8.33
CA LEU A 102 -31.41 -3.62 7.47
C LEU A 102 -31.29 -4.91 8.31
N LEU A 103 -30.33 -5.00 9.21
CA LEU A 103 -30.06 -6.18 10.04
C LEU A 103 -31.29 -6.54 10.91
N PHE A 104 -31.91 -5.54 11.51
CA PHE A 104 -33.06 -5.71 12.39
C PHE A 104 -34.40 -5.63 11.66
N SER A 105 -34.40 -5.54 10.32
CA SER A 105 -35.61 -5.45 9.49
C SER A 105 -36.55 -4.31 9.90
N LYS A 106 -35.96 -3.18 10.33
CA LYS A 106 -36.70 -1.97 10.67
C LYS A 106 -37.04 -1.16 9.44
N LYS A 107 -38.06 -0.30 9.56
CA LYS A 107 -38.39 0.65 8.48
C LYS A 107 -37.28 1.69 8.36
N ILE A 108 -36.65 1.75 7.19
CA ILE A 108 -35.57 2.69 6.91
C ILE A 108 -36.14 4.11 6.78
N PRO A 109 -35.70 5.08 7.58
CA PRO A 109 -36.18 6.45 7.54
C PRO A 109 -35.50 7.26 6.40
N PHE A 110 -35.78 6.90 5.13
CA PHE A 110 -35.09 7.44 3.95
C PHE A 110 -35.02 8.98 3.95
N LYS A 111 -36.11 9.67 4.32
CA LYS A 111 -36.13 11.14 4.31
C LYS A 111 -35.07 11.73 5.27
N ARG A 112 -34.98 11.18 6.49
CA ARG A 112 -33.98 11.61 7.49
C ARG A 112 -32.57 11.29 7.00
N MET A 113 -32.37 10.09 6.48
CA MET A 113 -31.05 9.64 5.99
C MET A 113 -30.60 10.50 4.81
N LEU A 114 -31.49 10.83 3.86
CA LEU A 114 -31.15 11.70 2.74
C LEU A 114 -30.76 13.12 3.19
N ILE A 115 -31.47 13.67 4.15
CA ILE A 115 -31.16 15.00 4.71
C ILE A 115 -29.78 14.97 5.39
N THR A 116 -29.51 13.94 6.21
CA THR A 116 -28.20 13.79 6.88
C THR A 116 -27.07 13.58 5.88
N LEU A 117 -27.30 12.80 4.82
CA LEU A 117 -26.33 12.60 3.75
C LEU A 117 -25.99 13.92 3.04
N ILE A 118 -27.00 14.67 2.63
CA ILE A 118 -26.77 15.98 1.96
C ILE A 118 -26.06 16.94 2.89
N ALA A 119 -26.45 17.02 4.15
CA ALA A 119 -25.77 17.87 5.14
C ALA A 119 -24.31 17.46 5.33
N SER A 120 -24.01 16.18 5.48
CA SER A 120 -22.63 15.67 5.62
C SER A 120 -21.79 15.98 4.38
N LEU A 121 -22.31 15.75 3.17
CA LEU A 121 -21.61 16.04 1.93
C LEU A 121 -21.37 17.56 1.78
N SER A 122 -22.30 18.40 2.21
CA SER A 122 -22.14 19.86 2.20
C SER A 122 -21.02 20.31 3.16
N ILE A 123 -21.01 19.75 4.39
CA ILE A 123 -19.94 20.02 5.36
C ILE A 123 -18.59 19.55 4.82
N PHE A 124 -18.55 18.37 4.19
CA PHE A 124 -17.34 17.85 3.54
C PHE A 124 -16.83 18.79 2.45
N GLY A 125 -17.71 19.28 1.58
CA GLY A 125 -17.34 20.21 0.50
C GLY A 125 -16.80 21.54 1.04
N ILE A 126 -17.47 22.13 2.04
CA ILE A 126 -16.99 23.34 2.70
C ILE A 126 -15.66 23.08 3.40
N GLY A 127 -15.54 21.98 4.14
CA GLY A 127 -14.31 21.58 4.82
C GLY A 127 -13.14 21.41 3.86
N SER A 128 -13.37 20.74 2.72
CA SER A 128 -12.34 20.53 1.68
C SER A 128 -11.89 21.83 1.05
N GLY A 129 -12.82 22.77 0.78
CA GLY A 129 -12.50 24.09 0.26
C GLY A 129 -11.66 24.90 1.25
N LEU A 130 -12.03 24.92 2.52
CA LEU A 130 -11.27 25.61 3.55
C LEU A 130 -9.88 24.98 3.74
N PHE A 131 -9.80 23.67 3.78
CA PHE A 131 -8.53 22.94 3.93
C PHE A 131 -7.58 23.21 2.76
N SER A 132 -8.09 23.28 1.52
CA SER A 132 -7.30 23.67 0.35
C SER A 132 -6.73 25.10 0.49
N ILE A 133 -7.50 26.03 1.02
CA ILE A 133 -7.03 27.40 1.28
C ILE A 133 -5.99 27.40 2.40
N GLU A 134 -6.18 26.61 3.46
CA GLU A 134 -5.24 26.50 4.57
C GLU A 134 -3.90 25.91 4.11
N ILE A 135 -3.91 24.86 3.29
CA ILE A 135 -2.68 24.27 2.72
C ILE A 135 -2.00 25.22 1.74
N SER A 136 -2.76 25.97 0.93
CA SER A 136 -2.18 26.90 -0.04
C SER A 136 -1.38 28.03 0.58
N LYS A 137 -1.58 28.29 1.88
CA LYS A 137 -0.80 29.27 2.64
C LYS A 137 0.54 28.73 3.14
N LEU A 138 0.76 27.42 3.07
CA LEU A 138 2.01 26.82 3.53
C LEU A 138 3.16 27.19 2.59
N SER A 139 4.22 27.75 3.17
CA SER A 139 5.47 28.04 2.47
C SER A 139 6.45 26.88 2.69
N TYR A 140 6.74 26.14 1.63
CA TYR A 140 7.77 25.13 1.67
C TYR A 140 9.16 25.78 1.56
N ILE A 141 10.03 25.48 2.52
CA ILE A 141 11.40 26.01 2.62
C ILE A 141 12.37 24.83 2.45
N ASN A 142 13.15 24.87 1.37
CA ASN A 142 14.09 23.81 1.04
C ASN A 142 15.41 23.93 1.84
N SER A 143 15.31 24.13 3.14
CA SER A 143 16.43 24.11 4.07
C SER A 143 15.97 23.50 5.39
N ILE A 144 16.90 23.11 6.23
CA ILE A 144 16.60 22.66 7.59
C ILE A 144 16.12 23.86 8.41
N SER A 145 15.22 23.60 9.37
CA SER A 145 14.76 24.60 10.32
C SER A 145 15.93 25.22 11.09
N PRO A 146 15.97 26.56 11.27
CA PRO A 146 17.03 27.27 11.99
C PRO A 146 17.20 26.82 13.47
N LYS A 147 16.27 26.08 14.00
CA LYS A 147 16.36 25.48 15.34
C LYS A 147 17.47 24.44 15.44
N PHE A 148 17.76 23.73 14.36
CA PHE A 148 18.79 22.71 14.32
C PHE A 148 20.13 23.34 13.89
N LYS A 149 21.11 23.22 14.77
CA LYS A 149 22.44 23.80 14.54
C LYS A 149 23.33 22.81 13.82
N THR A 150 24.22 23.33 12.97
CA THR A 150 25.28 22.55 12.34
C THR A 150 26.54 22.58 13.15
N THR A 151 27.38 21.58 12.96
CA THR A 151 28.79 21.54 13.42
C THR A 151 29.70 21.24 12.25
N LYS A 152 30.89 21.78 12.30
CA LYS A 152 31.95 21.59 11.30
C LYS A 152 33.01 20.66 11.83
N SER A 153 33.37 19.67 11.03
CA SER A 153 34.50 18.78 11.24
C SER A 153 35.50 18.98 10.11
N GLU A 154 36.79 19.04 10.41
CA GLU A 154 37.83 19.22 9.41
C GLU A 154 38.75 18.00 9.36
N PHE A 155 39.08 17.58 8.15
CA PHE A 155 39.99 16.47 7.89
C PHE A 155 41.05 16.91 6.90
N ASN A 156 42.32 16.58 7.22
CA ASN A 156 43.45 16.83 6.31
C ASN A 156 43.85 15.51 5.64
N VAL A 157 43.79 15.48 4.32
CA VAL A 157 44.13 14.29 3.54
C VAL A 157 45.36 14.60 2.69
N LYS A 158 46.37 13.72 2.76
CA LYS A 158 47.56 13.86 1.94
C LYS A 158 47.21 13.60 0.46
N MET A 159 47.61 14.53 -0.39
CA MET A 159 47.41 14.34 -1.83
C MET A 159 48.27 13.19 -2.37
N GLN A 160 47.65 12.34 -3.21
CA GLN A 160 48.30 11.24 -3.94
C GLN A 160 47.74 11.24 -5.37
N ASP A 161 48.56 10.81 -6.33
CA ASP A 161 48.17 10.87 -7.75
C ASP A 161 46.94 10.05 -8.10
N ASN A 162 46.66 8.97 -7.36
CA ASN A 162 45.51 8.09 -7.58
C ASN A 162 44.41 8.26 -6.54
N LEU A 163 44.45 9.35 -5.76
CA LEU A 163 43.47 9.55 -4.68
C LEU A 163 42.07 9.76 -5.25
N LEU A 164 41.14 9.01 -4.70
CA LEU A 164 39.68 9.18 -4.90
C LEU A 164 39.05 9.65 -3.58
N ILE A 165 38.22 10.67 -3.66
CA ILE A 165 37.37 11.08 -2.55
C ILE A 165 35.96 10.61 -2.88
N ASP A 166 35.45 9.71 -2.05
CA ASP A 166 34.11 9.11 -2.20
C ASP A 166 33.20 9.55 -1.05
N THR A 167 31.97 9.89 -1.39
CA THR A 167 30.97 10.36 -0.41
C THR A 167 29.56 9.99 -0.86
N ASN A 168 28.70 9.73 0.11
CA ASN A 168 27.29 9.40 -0.14
C ASN A 168 26.37 10.62 -0.18
N THR A 169 26.91 11.83 -0.23
CA THR A 169 26.15 13.08 -0.37
C THR A 169 26.84 14.04 -1.33
N HIS A 170 26.19 15.16 -1.61
CA HIS A 170 26.76 16.21 -2.44
C HIS A 170 27.97 16.86 -1.78
N TYR A 171 28.98 17.14 -2.61
CA TYR A 171 30.16 17.88 -2.22
C TYR A 171 30.52 18.94 -3.25
N GLU A 172 31.26 19.95 -2.81
CA GLU A 172 31.78 21.01 -3.67
C GLU A 172 33.31 21.14 -3.56
N TYR A 173 33.96 21.40 -4.68
CA TYR A 173 35.38 21.75 -4.69
C TYR A 173 35.54 23.26 -4.50
N VAL A 174 36.45 23.63 -3.59
CA VAL A 174 36.83 25.01 -3.31
C VAL A 174 38.30 25.15 -3.62
N ILE A 175 38.67 26.06 -4.53
CA ILE A 175 40.07 26.34 -4.86
C ILE A 175 40.69 27.14 -3.75
N ASP A 176 41.76 26.59 -3.14
CA ASP A 176 42.60 27.26 -2.20
C ASP A 176 44.08 26.96 -2.57
N ASN A 177 44.69 27.86 -3.29
CA ASN A 177 46.06 27.72 -3.77
C ASN A 177 47.13 27.80 -2.70
N THR A 178 46.77 28.07 -1.45
CA THR A 178 47.69 28.05 -0.30
C THR A 178 47.90 26.64 0.26
N LEU A 179 47.11 25.66 -0.19
CA LEU A 179 47.14 24.29 0.31
C LEU A 179 48.01 23.38 -0.59
N ASP A 180 48.95 22.69 0.00
CA ASP A 180 49.69 21.61 -0.65
C ASP A 180 48.94 20.27 -0.60
N ASN A 181 48.14 20.08 0.43
CA ASN A 181 47.30 18.90 0.65
C ASN A 181 45.83 19.27 0.53
N ILE A 182 44.96 18.26 0.71
CA ILE A 182 43.52 18.43 0.66
C ILE A 182 43.02 18.67 2.08
N LYS A 183 42.21 19.71 2.24
CA LYS A 183 41.42 19.96 3.45
C LYS A 183 39.95 19.66 3.13
N ILE A 184 39.31 18.80 3.91
CA ILE A 184 37.90 18.49 3.78
C ILE A 184 37.17 19.06 4.99
N GLU A 185 36.18 19.91 4.73
CA GLU A 185 35.27 20.44 5.75
C GLU A 185 33.92 19.74 5.60
N VAL A 186 33.43 19.13 6.67
CA VAL A 186 32.14 18.45 6.71
C VAL A 186 31.25 19.17 7.70
N GLU A 187 30.18 19.80 7.20
CA GLU A 187 29.20 20.49 8.02
C GLU A 187 27.94 19.59 8.14
N THR A 188 27.67 19.12 9.34
CA THR A 188 26.55 18.19 9.62
C THR A 188 25.73 18.68 10.80
N TYR A 189 24.57 18.05 10.95
CA TYR A 189 23.65 18.23 12.08
C TYR A 189 23.96 17.15 13.15
N PRO A 190 24.69 17.48 14.22
CA PRO A 190 25.31 16.47 15.13
C PRO A 190 24.26 15.61 15.87
N ASP A 191 23.02 16.12 16.04
CA ASP A 191 21.96 15.38 16.71
C ASP A 191 21.29 14.31 15.79
N PHE A 192 21.59 14.35 14.49
CA PHE A 192 20.94 13.52 13.48
C PHE A 192 21.88 12.81 12.53
N VAL A 193 23.05 13.38 12.27
CA VAL A 193 24.00 12.87 11.27
C VAL A 193 25.40 12.77 11.87
N ALA A 194 25.95 11.57 11.82
CA ALA A 194 27.37 11.31 12.12
C ALA A 194 28.14 11.18 10.81
N SER A 195 29.36 11.72 10.80
CA SER A 195 30.31 11.49 9.73
C SER A 195 31.33 10.42 10.16
N HIS A 196 31.57 9.45 9.30
CA HIS A 196 32.62 8.45 9.44
C HIS A 196 33.58 8.56 8.27
N THR A 197 34.87 8.54 8.56
CA THR A 197 35.89 8.51 7.52
C THR A 197 36.54 7.12 7.48
N LYS A 198 36.77 6.63 6.29
CA LYS A 198 37.50 5.39 6.04
C LYS A 198 38.58 5.65 4.99
N GLU A 199 39.84 5.42 5.36
CA GLU A 199 40.94 5.57 4.46
C GLU A 199 41.44 4.19 4.03
N ASN A 200 41.56 4.03 2.72
CA ASN A 200 42.27 2.93 2.07
C ASN A 200 43.42 3.56 1.27
N ALA A 201 44.36 2.74 0.72
CA ALA A 201 45.53 3.21 0.03
C ALA A 201 45.30 4.31 -1.01
N TYR A 202 44.14 4.31 -1.69
CA TYR A 202 43.80 5.25 -2.78
C TYR A 202 42.40 5.87 -2.67
N VAL A 203 41.62 5.49 -1.65
CA VAL A 203 40.25 5.98 -1.51
C VAL A 203 40.06 6.57 -0.10
N TYR A 204 39.74 7.84 -0.04
CA TYR A 204 39.26 8.48 1.17
C TYR A 204 37.76 8.62 1.13
N ARG A 205 37.06 7.81 1.93
CA ARG A 205 35.62 7.77 1.95
C ARG A 205 35.06 8.51 3.14
N ILE A 206 34.08 9.38 2.87
CA ILE A 206 33.31 10.11 3.88
C ILE A 206 31.87 9.62 3.78
N ILE A 207 31.42 8.98 4.82
CA ILE A 207 30.04 8.44 4.85
C ILE A 207 29.26 9.18 5.93
N LEU A 208 28.18 9.81 5.53
CA LEU A 208 27.22 10.40 6.44
C LEU A 208 26.14 9.37 6.79
N HIS A 209 25.98 9.11 8.07
CA HIS A 209 24.96 8.21 8.58
C HIS A 209 23.96 8.97 9.42
N GLN A 210 22.70 8.81 9.10
CA GLN A 210 21.63 9.25 9.98
C GLN A 210 21.54 8.27 11.16
N TYR A 211 21.72 8.79 12.37
CA TYR A 211 21.52 8.03 13.60
C TYR A 211 20.47 8.70 14.45
N GLY A 212 19.74 7.89 15.21
CA GLY A 212 18.82 8.31 16.25
C GLY A 212 17.96 9.52 15.92
N VAL A 213 16.83 9.35 15.26
CA VAL A 213 15.88 10.44 15.08
C VAL A 213 15.29 10.78 16.44
N ASN A 214 15.63 11.94 16.99
CA ASN A 214 14.83 12.49 18.09
C ASN A 214 13.49 12.98 17.50
N ALA A 215 12.60 12.02 17.24
CA ALA A 215 11.31 12.26 16.59
C ALA A 215 10.51 13.35 17.32
N LYS A 216 10.68 13.46 18.63
CA LYS A 216 10.02 14.49 19.42
C LYS A 216 10.49 15.89 19.03
N ASN A 217 11.80 16.11 18.90
CA ASN A 217 12.33 17.44 18.55
C ASN A 217 11.90 17.86 17.14
N ILE A 218 11.91 16.93 16.19
CA ILE A 218 11.41 17.19 14.82
C ILE A 218 9.92 17.49 14.85
N PHE A 219 9.15 16.72 15.59
CA PHE A 219 7.72 16.89 15.70
C PHE A 219 7.34 18.23 16.35
N ASP A 220 7.99 18.59 17.47
CA ASP A 220 7.77 19.85 18.15
C ASP A 220 8.12 21.05 17.24
N ASP A 221 9.22 20.94 16.48
CA ASP A 221 9.62 21.95 15.51
C ASP A 221 8.65 22.05 14.33
N LEU A 222 8.20 20.92 13.78
CA LEU A 222 7.22 20.86 12.71
C LEU A 222 5.91 21.53 13.14
N VAL A 223 5.38 21.20 14.32
CA VAL A 223 4.15 21.81 14.85
C VAL A 223 4.31 23.31 15.04
N ASP A 224 5.46 23.76 15.55
CA ASP A 224 5.70 25.19 15.75
C ASP A 224 5.82 25.95 14.42
N ASN A 225 6.50 25.39 13.44
CA ASN A 225 6.61 25.99 12.11
C ASN A 225 5.27 26.00 11.35
N LEU A 226 4.45 24.97 11.48
CA LEU A 226 3.11 24.91 10.88
C LEU A 226 2.19 26.03 11.41
N LYS A 227 2.32 26.47 12.68
CA LYS A 227 1.62 27.63 13.20
C LYS A 227 1.95 28.92 12.46
N HIS A 228 3.14 28.99 11.89
CA HIS A 228 3.62 30.11 11.09
C HIS A 228 3.52 29.88 9.58
N ASN A 229 2.76 28.85 9.15
CA ASN A 229 2.58 28.44 7.76
C ASN A 229 3.91 28.08 7.05
N LYS A 230 4.87 27.52 7.77
CA LYS A 230 6.17 27.13 7.23
C LYS A 230 6.34 25.62 7.33
N VAL A 231 6.91 25.02 6.29
CA VAL A 231 7.31 23.62 6.25
C VAL A 231 8.77 23.57 5.80
N TYR A 232 9.64 23.12 6.69
CA TYR A 232 11.07 22.95 6.43
C TYR A 232 11.36 21.55 5.90
N ASN A 233 12.50 21.41 5.24
CA ASN A 233 13.05 20.12 4.85
C ASN A 233 13.72 19.48 6.09
N TYR A 234 13.41 18.20 6.38
CA TYR A 234 14.01 17.44 7.49
C TYR A 234 14.91 16.31 6.99
N ASN A 235 15.38 16.38 5.74
CA ASN A 235 16.42 15.49 5.25
C ASN A 235 17.80 16.04 5.64
N PHE A 236 18.28 15.65 6.80
CA PHE A 236 19.52 16.17 7.38
C PHE A 236 20.77 15.73 6.61
N ILE A 237 20.75 14.55 5.96
CA ILE A 237 21.88 14.10 5.13
C ILE A 237 22.02 14.98 3.89
N ASP A 238 20.97 15.18 3.14
CA ASP A 238 20.99 15.98 1.89
C ASP A 238 21.31 17.46 2.15
N ASN A 239 21.01 17.95 3.36
CA ASN A 239 21.35 19.30 3.77
C ASN A 239 22.69 19.42 4.51
N SER A 240 23.42 18.32 4.68
CA SER A 240 24.81 18.34 5.12
C SER A 240 25.70 18.74 3.96
N ILE A 241 26.77 19.49 4.24
CA ILE A 241 27.64 20.06 3.21
C ILE A 241 29.05 19.50 3.39
N ILE A 242 29.63 19.01 2.30
CA ILE A 242 31.05 18.61 2.25
C ILE A 242 31.78 19.55 1.29
N LYS A 243 32.81 20.22 1.78
CA LYS A 243 33.67 21.08 0.99
C LYS A 243 35.09 20.50 0.94
N ILE A 244 35.61 20.37 -0.26
CA ILE A 244 36.95 19.84 -0.53
C ILE A 244 37.82 21.00 -1.00
N TYR A 245 38.68 21.46 -0.12
CA TYR A 245 39.61 22.53 -0.40
C TYR A 245 40.91 21.96 -0.91
N ALA A 246 41.41 22.43 -2.04
CA ALA A 246 42.73 22.08 -2.59
C ALA A 246 43.14 23.13 -3.62
N ASN A 247 44.45 23.13 -3.97
CA ASN A 247 44.91 23.95 -5.10
C ASN A 247 44.29 23.44 -6.44
N GLU A 248 44.30 24.28 -7.44
CA GLU A 248 43.67 24.00 -8.74
C GLU A 248 44.23 22.72 -9.40
N LYS A 249 45.56 22.50 -9.29
CA LYS A 249 46.22 21.29 -9.82
C LYS A 249 45.66 20.02 -9.17
N ASN A 250 45.55 20.01 -7.87
CA ASN A 250 45.06 18.86 -7.09
C ASN A 250 43.57 18.60 -7.37
N ILE A 251 42.75 19.66 -7.50
CA ILE A 251 41.34 19.50 -7.89
C ILE A 251 41.21 18.85 -9.27
N ASN A 252 42.03 19.25 -10.23
CA ASN A 252 42.01 18.67 -11.58
C ASN A 252 42.44 17.18 -11.53
N ILE A 253 43.40 16.80 -10.72
CA ILE A 253 43.78 15.39 -10.54
C ILE A 253 42.59 14.60 -9.93
N LEU A 254 41.96 15.12 -8.90
CA LEU A 254 40.79 14.45 -8.27
C LEU A 254 39.66 14.24 -9.26
N LYS A 255 39.31 15.25 -10.04
CA LYS A 255 38.26 15.14 -11.08
C LYS A 255 38.61 14.08 -12.13
N ASN A 256 39.84 14.11 -12.65
CA ASN A 256 40.28 13.11 -13.63
C ASN A 256 40.29 11.68 -13.05
N ASN A 257 40.61 11.51 -11.78
CA ASN A 257 40.54 10.20 -11.12
C ASN A 257 39.09 9.69 -11.02
N ILE A 258 38.14 10.56 -10.73
CA ILE A 258 36.71 10.21 -10.68
C ILE A 258 36.21 9.83 -12.08
N GLU A 259 36.57 10.60 -13.12
CA GLU A 259 36.21 10.28 -14.52
C GLU A 259 36.73 8.91 -14.93
N LYS A 260 38.00 8.60 -14.65
CA LYS A 260 38.58 7.29 -14.92
C LYS A 260 37.87 6.16 -14.21
N GLU A 261 37.53 6.36 -12.93
CA GLU A 261 36.79 5.34 -12.16
C GLU A 261 35.38 5.13 -12.71
N TYR A 262 34.72 6.21 -13.13
CA TYR A 262 33.41 6.12 -13.78
C TYR A 262 33.47 5.34 -15.09
N GLU A 263 34.48 5.59 -15.94
CA GLU A 263 34.71 4.83 -17.17
C GLU A 263 34.96 3.34 -16.88
N ASN A 264 35.75 3.04 -15.85
CA ASN A 264 36.01 1.65 -15.43
C ASN A 264 34.73 0.95 -15.00
N ILE A 265 33.90 1.61 -14.19
CA ILE A 265 32.61 1.06 -13.74
C ILE A 265 31.69 0.83 -14.93
N LYS A 266 31.61 1.77 -15.86
CA LYS A 266 30.79 1.65 -17.07
C LYS A 266 31.23 0.43 -17.89
N ASN A 267 32.52 0.28 -18.15
CA ASN A 267 33.06 -0.87 -18.89
C ASN A 267 32.74 -2.21 -18.19
N GLN A 268 32.79 -2.24 -16.84
CA GLN A 268 32.40 -3.44 -16.09
C GLN A 268 30.90 -3.72 -16.21
N THR A 269 30.07 -2.70 -16.22
CA THR A 269 28.60 -2.84 -16.41
C THR A 269 28.29 -3.41 -17.80
N ASP A 270 28.92 -2.87 -18.84
CA ASP A 270 28.76 -3.36 -20.22
C ASP A 270 29.13 -4.86 -20.33
N ILE A 271 30.20 -5.30 -19.64
CA ILE A 271 30.59 -6.72 -19.58
C ILE A 271 29.56 -7.57 -18.86
N ILE A 272 28.99 -7.07 -17.75
CA ILE A 272 27.95 -7.78 -16.99
C ILE A 272 26.70 -7.94 -17.84
N ASP A 273 26.31 -6.92 -18.59
CA ASP A 273 25.14 -6.96 -19.47
C ASP A 273 25.33 -7.99 -20.61
N ASP A 274 26.53 -8.05 -21.23
CA ASP A 274 26.87 -9.09 -22.22
C ASP A 274 26.83 -10.51 -21.62
N ILE A 275 27.29 -10.67 -20.38
CA ILE A 275 27.19 -11.96 -19.65
C ILE A 275 25.74 -12.37 -19.41
N ASN A 276 24.89 -11.42 -18.98
CA ASN A 276 23.49 -11.67 -18.72
C ASN A 276 22.75 -12.07 -20.01
N GLU A 277 23.00 -11.38 -21.12
CA GLU A 277 22.41 -11.73 -22.43
C GLU A 277 22.79 -13.17 -22.84
N LYS A 278 24.07 -13.55 -22.70
CA LYS A 278 24.51 -14.93 -22.98
C LYS A 278 23.89 -15.96 -22.02
N TYR A 279 23.66 -15.57 -20.76
CA TYR A 279 23.01 -16.45 -19.82
C TYR A 279 21.56 -16.71 -20.20
N ASP A 280 20.83 -15.67 -20.64
CA ASP A 280 19.45 -15.81 -21.11
C ASP A 280 19.37 -16.69 -22.36
N GLU A 281 20.30 -16.55 -23.33
CA GLU A 281 20.39 -17.46 -24.49
C GLU A 281 20.60 -18.93 -24.07
N ILE A 282 21.38 -19.18 -23.03
CA ILE A 282 21.62 -20.56 -22.55
C ILE A 282 20.35 -21.11 -21.90
N ILE A 283 19.60 -20.28 -21.12
CA ILE A 283 18.34 -20.68 -20.55
C ILE A 283 17.32 -21.05 -21.63
N ASP A 284 17.23 -20.26 -22.70
CA ASP A 284 16.29 -20.52 -23.79
C ASP A 284 16.63 -21.86 -24.49
N LYS A 285 17.91 -22.10 -24.79
CA LYS A 285 18.38 -23.39 -25.37
C LYS A 285 18.10 -24.57 -24.41
N TYR A 286 18.28 -24.37 -23.12
CA TYR A 286 17.98 -25.41 -22.14
C TYR A 286 16.46 -25.75 -22.09
N ASN A 287 15.61 -24.74 -22.14
CA ASN A 287 14.17 -24.95 -22.18
C ASN A 287 13.72 -25.66 -23.47
N GLU A 288 14.28 -25.29 -24.65
CA GLU A 288 14.01 -25.97 -25.90
C GLU A 288 14.45 -27.47 -25.83
N LEU A 289 15.62 -27.73 -25.27
CA LEU A 289 16.10 -29.10 -25.08
C LEU A 289 15.21 -29.91 -24.13
N LEU A 290 14.71 -29.28 -23.07
CA LEU A 290 13.79 -29.90 -22.11
C LEU A 290 12.45 -30.27 -22.76
N ASP A 291 11.92 -29.40 -23.63
CA ASP A 291 10.69 -29.66 -24.36
C ASP A 291 10.87 -30.78 -25.38
N ASN A 292 11.96 -30.81 -26.08
CA ASN A 292 12.32 -31.90 -26.98
C ASN A 292 12.47 -33.25 -26.23
N TYR A 293 13.10 -33.23 -25.05
CA TYR A 293 13.22 -34.42 -24.22
C TYR A 293 11.84 -34.91 -23.74
N ASN A 294 10.94 -34.04 -23.34
CA ASN A 294 9.61 -34.41 -22.92
C ASN A 294 8.80 -35.03 -24.07
N THR A 295 8.88 -34.43 -25.27
CA THR A 295 8.24 -34.95 -26.49
C THR A 295 8.74 -36.37 -26.82
N LEU A 296 10.06 -36.58 -26.84
CA LEU A 296 10.67 -37.90 -27.08
C LEU A 296 10.28 -38.94 -26.05
N LYS A 297 10.11 -38.51 -24.80
CA LYS A 297 9.65 -39.37 -23.69
C LYS A 297 8.22 -39.84 -23.91
N GLU A 298 7.33 -38.94 -24.34
CA GLU A 298 5.94 -39.27 -24.68
C GLU A 298 5.83 -40.21 -25.84
N GLU A 299 6.59 -39.96 -26.93
CA GLU A 299 6.67 -40.85 -28.09
C GLU A 299 7.16 -42.25 -27.70
N ASN A 300 8.19 -42.34 -26.87
CA ASN A 300 8.71 -43.65 -26.37
C ASN A 300 7.66 -44.40 -25.55
N ASN A 301 6.88 -43.71 -24.73
CA ASN A 301 5.79 -44.31 -23.98
C ASN A 301 4.68 -44.84 -24.90
N SER A 302 4.33 -44.07 -25.94
CA SER A 302 3.32 -44.47 -26.95
C SER A 302 3.78 -45.70 -27.73
N LEU A 303 5.04 -45.71 -28.16
CA LEU A 303 5.64 -46.88 -28.81
C LEU A 303 5.70 -48.11 -27.97
N LYS A 304 5.94 -48.00 -26.64
CA LYS A 304 5.87 -49.09 -25.71
C LYS A 304 4.48 -49.70 -25.58
N GLU A 305 3.44 -48.84 -25.54
CA GLU A 305 2.05 -49.28 -25.52
C GLU A 305 1.63 -50.01 -26.79
N GLU A 306 2.09 -49.48 -27.97
CA GLU A 306 1.81 -50.08 -29.24
C GLU A 306 2.48 -51.45 -29.37
N ASN A 307 3.75 -51.56 -28.99
CA ASN A 307 4.48 -52.83 -28.93
C ASN A 307 3.79 -53.86 -28.01
N LYS A 308 3.28 -53.42 -26.88
CA LYS A 308 2.50 -54.31 -26.00
C LYS A 308 1.23 -54.84 -26.68
N LYS A 309 0.46 -53.94 -27.34
CA LYS A 309 -0.74 -54.35 -28.10
C LYS A 309 -0.42 -55.29 -29.24
N LEU A 310 0.70 -55.11 -29.93
CA LEU A 310 1.15 -56.01 -30.98
C LEU A 310 1.51 -57.40 -30.44
N ASN A 311 2.25 -57.45 -29.34
CA ASN A 311 2.60 -58.71 -28.68
C ASN A 311 1.36 -59.46 -28.19
N ASP A 312 0.38 -58.76 -27.64
CA ASP A 312 -0.89 -59.38 -27.23
C ASP A 312 -1.65 -59.97 -28.43
N LYS A 313 -1.65 -59.26 -29.59
CA LYS A 313 -2.25 -59.78 -30.83
C LYS A 313 -1.49 -61.00 -31.36
N ILE A 314 -0.18 -60.99 -31.34
CA ILE A 314 0.65 -62.17 -31.73
C ILE A 314 0.32 -63.36 -30.86
N ASN A 315 0.26 -63.18 -29.53
CA ASN A 315 -0.08 -64.25 -28.60
C ASN A 315 -1.48 -64.85 -28.83
N ILE A 316 -2.45 -64.03 -29.22
CA ILE A 316 -3.80 -64.48 -29.56
C ILE A 316 -3.74 -65.32 -30.87
N ILE A 317 -3.05 -64.86 -31.90
CA ILE A 317 -2.93 -65.57 -33.16
C ILE A 317 -2.21 -66.92 -32.95
N THR A 318 -1.11 -66.96 -32.19
CA THR A 318 -0.38 -68.18 -31.88
C THR A 318 -1.27 -69.22 -31.19
N LYS A 319 -2.06 -68.81 -30.23
CA LYS A 319 -3.04 -69.69 -29.52
C LYS A 319 -4.18 -70.16 -30.41
N THR A 320 -4.47 -69.51 -31.51
CA THR A 320 -5.59 -69.87 -32.42
C THR A 320 -5.08 -70.85 -33.50
N VAL A 321 -3.78 -70.96 -33.74
CA VAL A 321 -3.13 -71.84 -34.73
C VAL A 321 -2.68 -73.19 -34.11
N GLU A 322 -2.54 -73.26 -32.80
CA GLU A 322 -2.39 -74.54 -32.02
C GLU A 322 -3.77 -75.18 -31.81
#